data_db65f45af005b42faa98bf672035910f
#
_entry.id   db65f45af005b42faa98bf672035910f
#
_cell.length_a   1.000
_cell.length_b   1.000
_cell.length_c   1.000
_cell.angle_alpha   90.00
_cell.angle_beta   90.00
_cell.angle_gamma   90.00
#
_symmetry.space_group_name_H-M   'P 1'
#
loop_
_entity.id
_entity.type
_entity.pdbx_description
1 polymer ?
#
loop_
_entity_poly.entity_id
_entity_poly.type
_entity_poly.pdbx_seq_one_letter_code
_entity_poly.pdbx_strand_id
1 'polypeptide(L)'
;TRLVNDVLDLSRLESGKIIQLEEMDIKPAIEQTLRNYRLNATEKNVSLAHDIEETIPSILGNFDLLLQVFDNLLGNGLKFSPKNSNLMIRAYTWPDSCPALPPSNSEYAAPQCELVSPLPKVRIEIADTGSGISQADQEKIFDRFYRVENSVHTEQGTGLGLSIVRGIIEKHGGEIRMASELGVGTTFWFDLALAQSDKDELLTQTINN
;
A
#
# COMPACT_ATOMS: atom_id res chain seq x y z
N THR A 1 8.09 -15.64 -17.37
CA THR A 1 8.87 -15.75 -16.10
C THR A 1 8.14 -15.10 -14.91
N ARG A 2 7.47 -13.95 -15.07
CA ARG A 2 6.75 -13.26 -13.97
C ARG A 2 5.61 -14.11 -13.40
N LEU A 3 4.76 -14.72 -14.26
CA LEU A 3 3.65 -15.56 -13.80
C LEU A 3 4.11 -16.73 -12.93
N VAL A 4 5.23 -17.38 -13.28
CA VAL A 4 5.78 -18.50 -12.49
C VAL A 4 6.20 -18.03 -11.10
N ASN A 5 6.85 -16.87 -11.01
CA ASN A 5 7.24 -16.30 -9.73
C ASN A 5 6.02 -15.93 -8.89
N ASP A 6 5.03 -15.26 -9.49
CA ASP A 6 3.78 -14.88 -8.80
C ASP A 6 3.04 -16.13 -8.24
N VAL A 7 2.99 -17.24 -9.00
CA VAL A 7 2.39 -18.51 -8.55
C VAL A 7 3.20 -19.14 -7.41
N LEU A 8 4.53 -19.12 -7.51
CA LEU A 8 5.41 -19.63 -6.44
C LEU A 8 5.27 -18.81 -5.16
N ASP A 9 5.19 -17.49 -5.27
CA ASP A 9 5.00 -16.60 -4.13
C ASP A 9 3.65 -16.84 -3.47
N LEU A 10 2.58 -16.96 -4.25
CA LEU A 10 1.27 -17.32 -3.74
C LEU A 10 1.29 -18.67 -3.01
N SER A 11 1.92 -19.69 -3.61
CA SER A 11 2.06 -21.01 -2.99
C SER A 11 2.83 -20.96 -1.67
N ARG A 12 3.87 -20.12 -1.58
CA ARG A 12 4.64 -19.90 -0.32
C ARG A 12 3.80 -19.22 0.74
N LEU A 13 2.99 -18.21 0.36
CA LEU A 13 2.09 -17.53 1.28
C LEU A 13 1.02 -18.48 1.83
N GLU A 14 0.54 -19.44 1.02
CA GLU A 14 -0.47 -20.43 1.41
C GLU A 14 0.09 -21.63 2.19
N SER A 15 1.37 -21.92 2.05
CA SER A 15 1.99 -23.12 2.62
C SER A 15 2.00 -23.18 4.16
N GLY A 16 1.36 -22.23 4.84
CA GLY A 16 1.29 -22.18 6.31
C GLY A 16 2.65 -21.90 6.98
N LYS A 17 3.71 -21.67 6.21
CA LYS A 17 5.01 -21.32 6.78
C LYS A 17 4.90 -20.02 7.55
N ILE A 18 5.44 -20.03 8.76
CA ILE A 18 5.58 -18.84 9.59
C ILE A 18 6.59 -17.93 8.90
N ILE A 19 6.15 -16.71 8.60
CA ILE A 19 7.06 -15.67 8.11
C ILE A 19 7.77 -15.08 9.32
N GLN A 20 9.07 -14.95 9.25
CA GLN A 20 9.82 -14.21 10.24
C GLN A 20 9.56 -12.72 10.06
N LEU A 21 8.95 -12.11 11.07
CA LEU A 21 8.79 -10.68 11.18
C LEU A 21 9.84 -10.17 12.15
N GLU A 22 10.55 -9.14 11.75
CA GLU A 22 11.59 -8.50 12.53
C GLU A 22 11.25 -7.03 12.75
N GLU A 23 11.82 -6.45 13.80
CA GLU A 23 11.73 -5.01 14.00
C GLU A 23 12.51 -4.30 12.89
N MET A 24 11.84 -3.38 12.19
CA MET A 24 12.43 -2.68 11.05
C MET A 24 11.89 -1.27 10.86
N ASP A 25 12.72 -0.40 10.30
CA ASP A 25 12.30 0.87 9.71
C ASP A 25 11.70 0.62 8.32
N ILE A 26 10.51 1.16 8.07
CA ILE A 26 9.81 1.03 6.78
C ILE A 26 10.37 1.96 5.69
N LYS A 27 11.01 3.07 6.07
CA LYS A 27 11.50 4.09 5.12
C LYS A 27 12.43 3.53 4.06
N PRO A 28 13.45 2.71 4.39
CA PRO A 28 14.34 2.14 3.39
C PRO A 28 13.63 1.34 2.30
N ALA A 29 12.58 0.59 2.65
CA ALA A 29 11.80 -0.19 1.68
C ALA A 29 11.01 0.73 0.74
N ILE A 30 10.37 1.77 1.28
CA ILE A 30 9.66 2.79 0.48
C ILE A 30 10.63 3.50 -0.46
N GLU A 31 11.75 3.99 0.05
CA GLU A 31 12.75 4.71 -0.74
C GLU A 31 13.37 3.84 -1.84
N GLN A 32 13.63 2.56 -1.55
CA GLN A 32 14.14 1.64 -2.55
C GLN A 32 13.15 1.47 -3.69
N THR A 33 11.86 1.26 -3.39
CA THR A 33 10.84 1.14 -4.42
C THR A 33 10.69 2.43 -5.21
N LEU A 34 10.66 3.59 -4.57
CA LEU A 34 10.61 4.88 -5.26
C LEU A 34 11.79 5.06 -6.24
N ARG A 35 13.00 4.68 -5.83
CA ARG A 35 14.17 4.71 -6.71
C ARG A 35 13.98 3.82 -7.94
N ASN A 36 13.43 2.61 -7.74
CA ASN A 36 13.20 1.65 -8.82
C ASN A 36 12.19 2.16 -9.86
N TYR A 37 11.17 2.88 -9.42
CA TYR A 37 10.09 3.36 -10.29
C TYR A 37 10.31 4.75 -10.88
N ARG A 38 11.31 5.51 -10.41
CA ARG A 38 11.54 6.90 -10.81
C ARG A 38 11.72 7.07 -12.32
N LEU A 39 12.50 6.19 -12.95
CA LEU A 39 12.74 6.26 -14.40
C LEU A 39 11.45 5.98 -15.18
N ASN A 40 10.75 4.90 -14.84
CA ASN A 40 9.52 4.50 -15.51
C ASN A 40 8.42 5.57 -15.36
N ALA A 41 8.32 6.21 -14.18
CA ALA A 41 7.39 7.31 -13.94
C ALA A 41 7.72 8.52 -14.83
N THR A 42 9.02 8.86 -14.94
CA THR A 42 9.49 9.96 -15.81
C THR A 42 9.19 9.66 -17.28
N GLU A 43 9.47 8.48 -17.77
CA GLU A 43 9.20 8.06 -19.16
C GLU A 43 7.70 8.09 -19.49
N LYS A 44 6.88 7.73 -18.51
CA LYS A 44 5.41 7.75 -18.65
C LYS A 44 4.81 9.14 -18.40
N ASN A 45 5.62 10.10 -17.98
CA ASN A 45 5.18 11.45 -17.61
C ASN A 45 4.18 11.45 -16.45
N VAL A 46 4.45 10.61 -15.43
CA VAL A 46 3.70 10.50 -14.18
C VAL A 46 4.53 11.12 -13.07
N SER A 47 3.93 12.03 -12.28
CA SER A 47 4.57 12.61 -11.10
C SER A 47 4.58 11.57 -9.97
N LEU A 48 5.77 11.13 -9.55
CA LEU A 48 5.94 10.23 -8.41
C LEU A 48 6.37 11.06 -7.19
N ALA A 49 5.48 11.14 -6.19
CA ALA A 49 5.70 11.89 -4.97
C ALA A 49 5.62 10.99 -3.72
N HIS A 50 6.14 11.47 -2.61
CA HIS A 50 6.02 10.81 -1.32
C HIS A 50 5.85 11.83 -0.21
N ASP A 51 5.17 11.40 0.85
CA ASP A 51 4.98 12.14 2.09
C ASP A 51 5.14 11.15 3.24
N ILE A 52 6.33 11.14 3.84
CA ILE A 52 6.72 10.20 4.88
C ILE A 52 6.98 11.00 6.14
N GLU A 53 6.25 10.71 7.20
CA GLU A 53 6.45 11.32 8.51
C GLU A 53 7.91 11.24 8.94
N GLU A 54 8.46 12.32 9.50
CA GLU A 54 9.88 12.41 9.83
C GLU A 54 10.32 11.35 10.84
N THR A 55 9.48 11.08 11.82
CA THR A 55 9.70 10.10 12.88
C THR A 55 8.67 8.99 12.86
N ILE A 56 8.81 8.03 11.93
CA ILE A 56 7.96 6.83 11.92
C ILE A 56 8.56 5.81 12.89
N PRO A 57 7.76 5.27 13.84
CA PRO A 57 8.19 4.19 14.71
C PRO A 57 8.55 2.92 13.93
N SER A 58 9.41 2.09 14.50
CA SER A 58 9.71 0.76 13.96
C SER A 58 8.46 -0.13 13.94
N ILE A 59 8.36 -0.93 12.92
CA ILE A 59 7.27 -1.90 12.71
C ILE A 59 7.77 -3.33 12.86
N LEU A 60 6.84 -4.26 13.08
CA LEU A 60 7.10 -5.69 12.88
C LEU A 60 6.83 -6.03 11.41
N GLY A 61 7.88 -6.37 10.67
CA GLY A 61 7.75 -6.62 9.24
C GLY A 61 8.83 -7.53 8.66
N ASN A 62 8.60 -7.95 7.43
CA ASN A 62 9.58 -8.61 6.60
C ASN A 62 9.91 -7.71 5.41
N PHE A 63 11.16 -7.29 5.33
CA PHE A 63 11.60 -6.29 4.35
C PHE A 63 11.30 -6.69 2.91
N ASP A 64 11.64 -7.92 2.51
CA ASP A 64 11.49 -8.38 1.14
C ASP A 64 10.01 -8.49 0.73
N LEU A 65 9.16 -8.95 1.65
CA LEU A 65 7.73 -9.07 1.39
C LEU A 65 7.06 -7.68 1.31
N LEU A 66 7.46 -6.74 2.17
CA LEU A 66 6.94 -5.36 2.09
C LEU A 66 7.43 -4.65 0.83
N LEU A 67 8.67 -4.91 0.41
CA LEU A 67 9.16 -4.43 -0.88
C LEU A 67 8.29 -4.96 -2.03
N GLN A 68 7.90 -6.23 -2.00
CA GLN A 68 7.00 -6.84 -2.98
C GLN A 68 5.59 -6.22 -2.96
N VAL A 69 5.08 -5.85 -1.78
CA VAL A 69 3.82 -5.09 -1.65
C VAL A 69 3.93 -3.75 -2.37
N PHE A 70 4.97 -2.98 -2.09
CA PHE A 70 5.19 -1.68 -2.73
C PHE A 70 5.38 -1.81 -4.24
N ASP A 71 6.15 -2.79 -4.70
CA ASP A 71 6.36 -3.04 -6.14
C ASP A 71 5.05 -3.37 -6.85
N ASN A 72 4.17 -4.16 -6.24
CA ASN A 72 2.88 -4.48 -6.83
C ASN A 72 1.94 -3.26 -6.85
N LEU A 73 1.85 -2.50 -5.76
CA LEU A 73 0.93 -1.37 -5.66
C LEU A 73 1.41 -0.19 -6.53
N LEU A 74 2.69 0.21 -6.42
CA LEU A 74 3.25 1.28 -7.26
C LEU A 74 3.29 0.90 -8.74
N GLY A 75 3.60 -0.37 -9.03
CA GLY A 75 3.54 -0.89 -10.40
C GLY A 75 2.14 -0.82 -10.99
N ASN A 76 1.11 -1.16 -10.23
CA ASN A 76 -0.28 -1.00 -10.64
C ASN A 76 -0.66 0.48 -10.80
N GLY A 77 -0.35 1.32 -9.81
CA GLY A 77 -0.59 2.75 -9.88
C GLY A 77 0.03 3.36 -11.13
N LEU A 78 1.31 3.09 -11.39
CA LEU A 78 1.97 3.58 -12.59
C LEU A 78 1.36 3.00 -13.87
N LYS A 79 0.99 1.73 -13.87
CA LYS A 79 0.40 1.04 -15.02
C LYS A 79 -0.90 1.68 -15.47
N PHE A 80 -1.81 1.96 -14.54
CA PHE A 80 -3.15 2.47 -14.81
C PHE A 80 -3.28 4.00 -14.78
N SER A 81 -2.20 4.68 -14.47
CA SER A 81 -2.13 6.15 -14.52
C SER A 81 -1.96 6.66 -15.94
N PRO A 82 -2.76 7.63 -16.41
CA PRO A 82 -2.54 8.31 -17.68
C PRO A 82 -1.30 9.22 -17.60
N LYS A 83 -0.88 9.76 -18.75
CA LYS A 83 0.16 10.79 -18.76
C LYS A 83 -0.29 12.03 -17.99
N ASN A 84 0.64 12.69 -17.32
CA ASN A 84 0.42 13.89 -16.49
C ASN A 84 -0.43 13.63 -15.23
N SER A 85 -0.48 12.40 -14.76
CA SER A 85 -1.12 12.01 -13.50
C SER A 85 -0.14 12.03 -12.33
N ASN A 86 -0.67 11.81 -11.14
CA ASN A 86 0.10 11.75 -9.90
C ASN A 86 0.02 10.35 -9.29
N LEU A 87 1.14 9.89 -8.76
CA LEU A 87 1.24 8.69 -7.93
C LEU A 87 1.95 9.09 -6.64
N MET A 88 1.29 8.90 -5.50
CA MET A 88 1.74 9.33 -4.18
C MET A 88 1.84 8.14 -3.24
N ILE A 89 2.92 8.05 -2.46
CA ILE A 89 3.01 7.17 -1.31
C ILE A 89 3.09 8.00 -0.04
N ARG A 90 2.31 7.63 0.98
CA ARG A 90 2.36 8.21 2.31
C ARG A 90 2.63 7.15 3.35
N ALA A 91 3.35 7.54 4.40
CA ALA A 91 3.56 6.70 5.56
C ALA A 91 3.55 7.58 6.83
N TYR A 92 2.71 7.22 7.79
CA TYR A 92 2.55 8.01 9.01
C TYR A 92 1.99 7.16 10.17
N THR A 93 2.15 7.68 11.38
CA THR A 93 1.64 7.03 12.59
C THR A 93 0.13 7.28 12.73
N TRP A 94 -0.65 6.23 12.86
CA TRP A 94 -2.10 6.24 13.00
C TRP A 94 -2.51 5.67 14.38
N PRO A 95 -3.48 6.26 15.13
CA PRO A 95 -4.36 7.37 14.80
C PRO A 95 -3.82 8.77 15.15
N ASP A 96 -2.67 8.89 15.81
CA ASP A 96 -2.27 10.14 16.46
C ASP A 96 -1.78 11.24 15.51
N SER A 97 -1.36 10.90 14.31
CA SER A 97 -0.83 11.86 13.33
C SER A 97 -1.59 11.83 11.99
N CYS A 98 -2.94 11.77 12.04
CA CYS A 98 -3.73 11.84 10.80
C CYS A 98 -3.46 13.18 10.08
N PRO A 99 -2.66 13.22 9.00
CA PRO A 99 -2.44 14.44 8.27
C PRO A 99 -3.79 14.87 7.66
N ALA A 100 -4.12 16.15 7.82
CA ALA A 100 -5.21 16.70 7.04
C ALA A 100 -4.91 16.43 5.57
N LEU A 101 -5.83 15.74 4.87
CA LEU A 101 -5.72 15.56 3.43
C LEU A 101 -5.45 16.90 2.78
N PRO A 102 -4.52 17.00 1.83
CA PRO A 102 -4.42 18.20 1.03
C PRO A 102 -5.79 18.45 0.40
N PRO A 103 -6.23 19.71 0.29
CA PRO A 103 -7.50 20.03 -0.32
C PRO A 103 -7.46 19.61 -1.79
N SER A 104 -7.77 18.36 -2.05
CA SER A 104 -8.13 17.92 -3.39
C SER A 104 -9.60 18.28 -3.55
N ASN A 105 -9.94 18.95 -4.63
CA ASN A 105 -11.32 19.26 -5.00
C ASN A 105 -12.14 17.98 -5.34
N SER A 106 -11.69 16.82 -4.91
CA SER A 106 -12.41 15.56 -4.98
C SER A 106 -13.02 15.28 -3.62
N GLU A 107 -14.34 15.07 -3.60
CA GLU A 107 -15.12 14.62 -2.44
C GLU A 107 -14.76 13.17 -2.00
N TYR A 108 -13.47 12.79 -2.10
CA TYR A 108 -13.02 11.53 -1.53
C TYR A 108 -13.08 11.66 -0.02
N ALA A 109 -14.03 10.93 0.56
CA ALA A 109 -14.05 10.73 2.00
C ALA A 109 -12.71 10.10 2.39
N ALA A 110 -11.87 10.89 3.06
CA ALA A 110 -10.76 10.34 3.81
C ALA A 110 -11.30 9.20 4.66
N PRO A 111 -10.57 8.08 4.79
CA PRO A 111 -10.96 7.06 5.73
C PRO A 111 -11.23 7.74 7.06
N GLN A 112 -12.49 7.66 7.53
CA GLN A 112 -12.87 8.26 8.80
C GLN A 112 -11.98 7.66 9.88
N CYS A 113 -11.43 8.54 10.73
CA CYS A 113 -10.64 8.11 11.87
C CYS A 113 -11.52 7.23 12.75
N GLU A 114 -11.41 5.92 12.61
CA GLU A 114 -12.09 4.98 13.48
C GLU A 114 -11.43 5.05 14.85
N LEU A 115 -12.13 5.68 15.79
CA LEU A 115 -11.71 5.95 17.19
C LEU A 115 -11.42 4.70 18.05
N VAL A 116 -11.11 3.54 17.47
CA VAL A 116 -11.16 2.26 18.19
C VAL A 116 -9.90 1.40 18.06
N SER A 117 -8.73 1.93 17.77
CA SER A 117 -7.53 1.12 18.00
C SER A 117 -6.79 1.63 19.23
N PRO A 118 -6.71 0.83 20.31
CA PRO A 118 -6.01 1.25 21.52
C PRO A 118 -4.48 1.34 21.36
N LEU A 119 -3.96 0.90 20.24
CA LEU A 119 -2.52 0.90 19.95
C LEU A 119 -2.26 1.60 18.61
N PRO A 120 -1.32 2.55 18.58
CA PRO A 120 -0.93 3.20 17.34
C PRO A 120 -0.37 2.17 16.35
N LYS A 121 -0.50 2.48 15.06
CA LYS A 121 0.00 1.68 13.95
C LYS A 121 0.69 2.60 12.95
N VAL A 122 1.49 2.05 12.09
CA VAL A 122 1.98 2.78 10.92
C VAL A 122 1.04 2.51 9.75
N ARG A 123 0.41 3.58 9.24
CA ARG A 123 -0.41 3.52 8.03
C ARG A 123 0.43 3.85 6.81
N ILE A 124 0.28 3.03 5.79
CA ILE A 124 0.84 3.26 4.47
C ILE A 124 -0.32 3.44 3.48
N GLU A 125 -0.25 4.50 2.67
CA GLU A 125 -1.22 4.80 1.62
C GLU A 125 -0.49 4.94 0.28
N ILE A 126 -1.07 4.38 -0.77
CA ILE A 126 -0.60 4.54 -2.14
C ILE A 126 -1.79 5.01 -2.96
N ALA A 127 -1.71 6.25 -3.44
CA ALA A 127 -2.79 6.94 -4.16
C ALA A 127 -2.34 7.28 -5.57
N ASP A 128 -3.17 6.95 -6.56
CA ASP A 128 -3.01 7.35 -7.94
C ASP A 128 -4.20 8.18 -8.43
N THR A 129 -3.96 9.01 -9.43
CA THR A 129 -5.01 9.73 -10.17
C THR A 129 -5.24 9.07 -11.53
N GLY A 130 -5.38 7.75 -11.52
CA GLY A 130 -5.54 6.91 -12.70
C GLY A 130 -7.00 6.75 -13.15
N SER A 131 -7.23 5.64 -13.86
CA SER A 131 -8.58 5.34 -14.39
C SER A 131 -9.64 5.06 -13.33
N GLY A 132 -9.21 4.78 -12.09
CA GLY A 132 -10.10 4.27 -11.05
C GLY A 132 -10.63 2.87 -11.34
N ILE A 133 -11.44 2.35 -10.41
CA ILE A 133 -12.00 1.00 -10.44
C ILE A 133 -13.51 1.10 -10.23
N SER A 134 -14.29 0.46 -11.09
CA SER A 134 -15.73 0.44 -10.96
C SER A 134 -16.18 -0.26 -9.67
N GLN A 135 -17.29 0.15 -9.08
CA GLN A 135 -17.81 -0.46 -7.85
C GLN A 135 -18.04 -1.97 -8.01
N ALA A 136 -18.42 -2.43 -9.19
CA ALA A 136 -18.64 -3.85 -9.47
C ALA A 136 -17.34 -4.69 -9.44
N ASP A 137 -16.19 -4.04 -9.69
CA ASP A 137 -14.89 -4.68 -9.74
C ASP A 137 -14.16 -4.60 -8.38
N GLN A 138 -14.48 -3.59 -7.55
CA GLN A 138 -13.76 -3.33 -6.29
C GLN A 138 -13.72 -4.52 -5.33
N GLU A 139 -14.80 -5.30 -5.26
CA GLU A 139 -14.86 -6.50 -4.42
C GLU A 139 -14.01 -7.65 -4.97
N LYS A 140 -13.74 -7.65 -6.29
CA LYS A 140 -13.11 -8.77 -6.99
C LYS A 140 -11.64 -8.56 -7.30
N ILE A 141 -11.13 -7.32 -7.24
CA ILE A 141 -9.75 -7.02 -7.63
C ILE A 141 -8.69 -7.75 -6.80
N PHE A 142 -9.03 -8.22 -5.61
CA PHE A 142 -8.17 -9.03 -4.76
C PHE A 142 -8.30 -10.53 -5.03
N ASP A 143 -9.23 -10.96 -5.91
CA ASP A 143 -9.38 -12.34 -6.31
C ASP A 143 -8.24 -12.76 -7.26
N ARG A 144 -7.84 -14.02 -7.19
CA ARG A 144 -6.78 -14.55 -8.03
C ARG A 144 -7.19 -14.57 -9.48
N PHE A 145 -6.26 -14.20 -10.34
CA PHE A 145 -6.45 -14.13 -11.80
C PHE A 145 -7.54 -13.15 -12.25
N TYR A 146 -8.13 -12.39 -11.32
CA TYR A 146 -9.12 -11.39 -11.68
C TYR A 146 -8.48 -10.21 -12.40
N ARG A 147 -9.15 -9.74 -13.45
CA ARG A 147 -8.75 -8.59 -14.26
C ARG A 147 -10.00 -7.85 -14.71
N VAL A 148 -9.97 -6.54 -14.65
CA VAL A 148 -11.05 -5.70 -15.19
C VAL A 148 -11.04 -5.82 -16.71
N GLU A 149 -12.12 -6.35 -17.30
CA GLU A 149 -12.20 -6.70 -18.73
C GLU A 149 -12.14 -5.51 -19.69
N ASN A 150 -12.49 -4.31 -19.24
CA ASN A 150 -12.65 -3.12 -20.09
C ASN A 150 -11.41 -2.21 -20.14
N SER A 151 -10.26 -2.64 -19.65
CA SER A 151 -9.05 -1.86 -19.86
C SER A 151 -8.67 -1.92 -21.35
N VAL A 152 -8.89 -0.82 -22.06
CA VAL A 152 -8.59 -0.60 -23.49
C VAL A 152 -7.11 -0.80 -23.81
N HIS A 153 -6.30 -1.08 -22.81
CA HIS A 153 -4.89 -1.38 -22.93
C HIS A 153 -4.62 -2.86 -22.64
N THR A 154 -4.16 -3.54 -23.65
CA THR A 154 -3.51 -4.85 -23.65
C THR A 154 -2.29 -4.92 -22.70
N GLU A 155 -2.30 -4.22 -21.58
CA GLU A 155 -1.19 -4.24 -20.65
C GLU A 155 -1.15 -5.59 -19.92
N GLN A 156 -0.07 -6.29 -20.15
CA GLN A 156 0.21 -7.61 -19.58
C GLN A 156 0.17 -7.55 -18.05
N GLY A 157 -0.64 -8.41 -17.45
CA GLY A 157 -0.70 -8.62 -16.01
C GLY A 157 -1.20 -10.02 -15.71
N THR A 158 -0.70 -10.63 -14.65
CA THR A 158 -1.04 -12.00 -14.25
C THR A 158 -2.39 -12.10 -13.53
N GLY A 159 -2.90 -10.98 -13.00
CA GLY A 159 -4.06 -10.95 -12.11
C GLY A 159 -3.76 -11.50 -10.70
N LEU A 160 -2.49 -11.69 -10.36
CA LEU A 160 -2.07 -12.22 -9.05
C LEU A 160 -1.51 -11.15 -8.11
N GLY A 161 -1.08 -9.99 -8.62
CA GLY A 161 -0.38 -8.99 -7.83
C GLY A 161 -1.15 -8.51 -6.59
N LEU A 162 -2.44 -8.18 -6.73
CA LEU A 162 -3.24 -7.71 -5.58
C LEU A 162 -3.60 -8.85 -4.61
N SER A 163 -3.81 -10.06 -5.07
CA SER A 163 -3.99 -11.22 -4.19
C SER A 163 -2.73 -11.56 -3.40
N ILE A 164 -1.54 -11.37 -4.00
CA ILE A 164 -0.25 -11.49 -3.31
C ILE A 164 -0.10 -10.38 -2.25
N VAL A 165 -0.42 -9.12 -2.60
CA VAL A 165 -0.43 -8.01 -1.64
C VAL A 165 -1.30 -8.34 -0.44
N ARG A 166 -2.55 -8.77 -0.68
CA ARG A 166 -3.47 -9.16 0.39
C ARG A 166 -2.88 -10.24 1.28
N GLY A 167 -2.36 -11.33 0.70
CA GLY A 167 -1.75 -12.42 1.45
C GLY A 167 -0.53 -11.99 2.28
N ILE A 168 0.30 -11.09 1.76
CA ILE A 168 1.45 -10.54 2.50
C ILE A 168 0.98 -9.69 3.67
N ILE A 169 0.04 -8.77 3.46
CA ILE A 169 -0.47 -7.89 4.52
C ILE A 169 -1.19 -8.70 5.61
N GLU A 170 -1.98 -9.72 5.25
CA GLU A 170 -2.59 -10.64 6.21
C GLU A 170 -1.53 -11.38 7.06
N LYS A 171 -0.40 -11.76 6.48
CA LYS A 171 0.72 -12.36 7.21
C LYS A 171 1.44 -11.38 8.15
N HIS A 172 1.34 -10.08 7.89
CA HIS A 172 1.80 -9.02 8.80
C HIS A 172 0.75 -8.62 9.85
N GLY A 173 -0.39 -9.33 9.90
CA GLY A 173 -1.49 -9.06 10.84
C GLY A 173 -2.32 -7.82 10.49
N GLY A 174 -2.17 -7.30 9.26
CA GLY A 174 -2.92 -6.17 8.72
C GLY A 174 -4.04 -6.58 7.77
N GLU A 175 -4.73 -5.57 7.25
CA GLU A 175 -5.74 -5.71 6.21
C GLU A 175 -5.49 -4.64 5.14
N ILE A 176 -5.47 -5.04 3.86
CA ILE A 176 -5.42 -4.11 2.73
C ILE A 176 -6.83 -3.62 2.42
N ARG A 177 -6.98 -2.31 2.34
CA ARG A 177 -8.23 -1.62 1.99
C ARG A 177 -8.02 -0.72 0.79
N MET A 178 -9.11 -0.30 0.18
CA MET A 178 -9.09 0.63 -0.93
C MET A 178 -10.29 1.55 -0.97
N ALA A 179 -10.10 2.71 -1.59
CA ALA A 179 -11.15 3.58 -2.08
C ALA A 179 -10.84 3.94 -3.54
N SER A 180 -11.84 3.88 -4.41
CA SER A 180 -11.65 4.20 -5.82
C SER A 180 -12.92 4.76 -6.43
N GLU A 181 -12.72 5.69 -7.36
CA GLU A 181 -13.80 6.23 -8.20
C GLU A 181 -13.35 6.22 -9.66
N LEU A 182 -14.22 5.69 -10.51
CA LEU A 182 -13.94 5.55 -11.94
C LEU A 182 -13.70 6.92 -12.58
N GLY A 183 -12.57 7.05 -13.26
CA GLY A 183 -12.14 8.31 -13.90
C GLY A 183 -11.43 9.30 -12.97
N VAL A 184 -11.30 9.01 -11.68
CA VAL A 184 -10.65 9.90 -10.71
C VAL A 184 -9.36 9.31 -10.16
N GLY A 185 -9.37 8.03 -9.74
CA GLY A 185 -8.19 7.32 -9.25
C GLY A 185 -8.47 6.28 -8.20
N THR A 186 -7.40 5.76 -7.59
CA THR A 186 -7.47 4.72 -6.56
C THR A 186 -6.51 5.04 -5.42
N THR A 187 -6.95 4.80 -4.20
CA THR A 187 -6.09 4.80 -3.00
C THR A 187 -6.17 3.43 -2.36
N PHE A 188 -5.03 2.78 -2.20
CA PHE A 188 -4.86 1.60 -1.37
C PHE A 188 -4.20 1.99 -0.07
N TRP A 189 -4.63 1.38 1.05
CA TRP A 189 -3.96 1.58 2.35
C TRP A 189 -4.00 0.32 3.20
N PHE A 190 -3.05 0.24 4.10
CA PHE A 190 -2.96 -0.81 5.11
C PHE A 190 -2.21 -0.31 6.34
N ASP A 191 -2.45 -0.97 7.46
CA ASP A 191 -1.88 -0.63 8.75
C ASP A 191 -0.96 -1.75 9.23
N LEU A 192 0.24 -1.39 9.68
CA LEU A 192 1.24 -2.30 10.24
C LEU A 192 1.40 -2.08 11.74
N ALA A 193 1.56 -3.16 12.49
CA ALA A 193 1.77 -3.09 13.93
C ALA A 193 3.16 -2.53 14.24
N LEU A 194 3.26 -1.71 15.29
CA LEU A 194 4.54 -1.27 15.83
C LEU A 194 5.35 -2.42 16.41
N ALA A 195 6.66 -2.29 16.38
CA ALA A 195 7.55 -3.14 17.16
C ALA A 195 7.28 -3.00 18.66
N GLN A 196 7.66 -4.00 19.46
CA GLN A 196 7.35 -4.00 20.89
C GLN A 196 8.07 -2.87 21.63
N SER A 197 9.33 -2.59 21.25
CA SER A 197 10.14 -1.49 21.79
C SER A 197 9.40 -0.15 21.72
N ASP A 198 8.84 0.18 20.57
CA ASP A 198 8.19 1.47 20.33
C ASP A 198 6.78 1.55 20.94
N LYS A 199 6.08 0.39 21.08
CA LYS A 199 4.82 0.33 21.82
C LYS A 199 4.96 0.74 23.27
N ASP A 200 5.97 0.22 23.94
CA ASP A 200 6.19 0.48 25.37
C ASP A 200 6.59 1.94 25.61
N GLU A 201 7.34 2.56 24.69
CA GLU A 201 7.69 3.97 24.76
C GLU A 201 6.46 4.88 24.58
N LEU A 202 5.65 4.64 23.57
CA LEU A 202 4.44 5.41 23.29
C LEU A 202 3.39 5.28 24.40
N LEU A 203 3.19 4.08 24.95
CA LEU A 203 2.28 3.89 26.08
C LEU A 203 2.76 4.66 27.32
N THR A 204 4.06 4.73 27.56
CA THR A 204 4.64 5.47 28.69
C THR A 204 4.44 6.98 28.54
N GLN A 205 4.55 7.52 27.33
CA GLN A 205 4.31 8.94 27.06
C GLN A 205 2.83 9.33 27.21
N THR A 206 1.91 8.42 26.83
CA THR A 206 0.45 8.66 26.93
C THR A 206 -0.04 8.66 28.39
N ILE A 207 0.61 7.91 29.29
CA ILE A 207 0.25 7.84 30.73
C ILE A 207 0.76 9.07 31.50
N ASN A 208 1.81 9.73 31.01
CA ASN A 208 2.46 10.85 31.68
C ASN A 208 1.97 12.24 31.23
N ASN A 209 0.99 12.32 30.34
CA ASN A 209 0.28 13.54 29.91
C ASN A 209 -1.17 13.53 30.40
#